data_96649f2acbedd5657348951fd916d612
#
_entry.id   96649f2acbedd5657348951fd916d612
#
_cell.length_a   1.000
_cell.length_b   1.000
_cell.length_c   1.000
_cell.angle_alpha   90.00
_cell.angle_beta   90.00
_cell.angle_gamma   90.00
#
_symmetry.space_group_name_H-M   'P 1'
#
loop_
_entity.id
_entity.type
_entity.pdbx_description
1 polymer ?
#
loop_
_entity_poly.entity_id
_entity_poly.type
_entity_poly.pdbx_seq_one_letter_code
_entity_poly.pdbx_strand_id
1 'polypeptide(L)'
;MEIMGSSPEPMTTPVALLIFNRPECTERVFAAIRQAKPSMLLAIADGPRPDRPDDIAKCAAARAIIDRVDWDCEVFKNYADTNLGCGVRPATGISWVFDRVETAIILEDDCIPHPDFFRYCDELLTRYRDDERVMHISGNNFWAGKYQHEDSYLFSRYTLSWGWAT
;
A
#
# COMPACT_ATOMS: atom_id res chain seq x y z
N MET A 1 1.46 31.49 23.53
CA MET A 1 2.60 30.58 23.30
C MET A 1 2.14 29.66 22.18
N GLU A 2 2.43 30.06 20.93
CA GLU A 2 2.07 29.30 19.74
C GLU A 2 2.86 28.00 19.74
N ILE A 3 2.16 26.88 19.74
CA ILE A 3 2.75 25.58 19.49
C ILE A 3 3.09 25.59 17.98
N MET A 4 4.35 25.85 17.67
CA MET A 4 4.89 25.64 16.32
C MET A 4 4.67 24.17 15.99
N GLY A 5 3.67 23.90 15.14
CA GLY A 5 3.46 22.58 14.58
C GLY A 5 4.71 22.16 13.83
N SER A 6 5.45 21.21 14.36
CA SER A 6 6.49 20.52 13.59
C SER A 6 5.82 19.96 12.33
N SER A 7 6.40 20.28 11.18
CA SER A 7 6.02 19.56 9.95
C SER A 7 6.09 18.07 10.24
N PRO A 8 5.07 17.28 9.85
CA PRO A 8 5.14 15.84 10.06
C PRO A 8 6.44 15.32 9.48
N GLU A 9 7.20 14.55 10.25
CA GLU A 9 8.40 13.89 9.73
C GLU A 9 8.01 13.06 8.50
N PRO A 10 8.87 13.03 7.48
CA PRO A 10 8.57 12.24 6.28
C PRO A 10 8.41 10.78 6.67
N MET A 11 7.38 10.15 6.14
CA MET A 11 7.09 8.74 6.36
C MET A 11 8.25 7.88 5.87
N THR A 12 8.83 7.08 6.74
CA THR A 12 9.99 6.24 6.44
C THR A 12 9.60 4.85 5.95
N THR A 13 8.41 4.36 6.30
CA THR A 13 7.94 3.04 5.89
C THR A 13 7.66 3.01 4.38
N PRO A 14 8.29 2.07 3.63
CA PRO A 14 8.02 1.87 2.22
C PRO A 14 6.56 1.53 1.94
N VAL A 15 6.05 1.98 0.80
CA VAL A 15 4.73 1.61 0.30
C VAL A 15 4.86 0.72 -0.91
N ALA A 16 4.22 -0.45 -0.89
CA ALA A 16 4.04 -1.33 -2.03
C ALA A 16 2.62 -1.18 -2.58
N LEU A 17 2.50 -0.91 -3.88
CA LEU A 17 1.22 -0.75 -4.56
C LEU A 17 1.06 -1.81 -5.64
N LEU A 18 0.07 -2.69 -5.48
CA LEU A 18 -0.32 -3.70 -6.45
C LEU A 18 -1.37 -3.13 -7.39
N ILE A 19 -1.08 -3.14 -8.69
CA ILE A 19 -1.96 -2.61 -9.73
C ILE A 19 -2.17 -3.62 -10.85
N PHE A 20 -3.27 -3.46 -11.58
CA PHE A 20 -3.55 -4.27 -12.76
C PHE A 20 -4.10 -3.41 -13.91
N ASN A 21 -5.39 -3.48 -14.20
CA ASN A 21 -6.05 -2.89 -15.36
C ASN A 21 -7.18 -1.92 -14.98
N ARG A 22 -7.10 -1.28 -13.82
CA ARG A 22 -8.09 -0.34 -13.28
C ARG A 22 -7.48 1.05 -13.04
N PRO A 23 -7.15 1.81 -14.11
CA PRO A 23 -6.47 3.09 -13.95
C PRO A 23 -7.22 4.10 -13.09
N GLU A 24 -8.56 4.12 -13.10
CA GLU A 24 -9.37 5.03 -12.27
C GLU A 24 -9.24 4.69 -10.77
N CYS A 25 -9.18 3.41 -10.42
CA CYS A 25 -8.96 2.98 -9.04
C CYS A 25 -7.51 3.29 -8.62
N THR A 26 -6.54 2.92 -9.47
CA THR A 26 -5.11 3.21 -9.27
C THR A 26 -4.88 4.70 -9.02
N GLU A 27 -5.51 5.59 -9.79
CA GLU A 27 -5.41 7.04 -9.61
C GLU A 27 -5.82 7.49 -8.21
N ARG A 28 -6.91 6.95 -7.69
CA ARG A 28 -7.43 7.31 -6.36
C ARG A 28 -6.50 6.85 -5.24
N VAL A 29 -5.98 5.63 -5.32
CA VAL A 29 -5.02 5.11 -4.33
C VAL A 29 -3.69 5.86 -4.42
N PHE A 30 -3.21 6.11 -5.64
CA PHE A 30 -2.00 6.89 -5.88
C PHE A 30 -2.11 8.32 -5.31
N ALA A 31 -3.28 8.96 -5.44
CA ALA A 31 -3.51 10.28 -4.84
C ALA A 31 -3.38 10.28 -3.31
N ALA A 32 -3.83 9.21 -2.63
CA ALA A 32 -3.62 9.04 -1.19
C ALA A 32 -2.14 8.81 -0.83
N ILE A 33 -1.43 7.98 -1.61
CA ILE A 33 0.02 7.76 -1.45
C ILE A 33 0.79 9.07 -1.66
N ARG A 34 0.41 9.87 -2.67
CA ARG A 34 1.02 11.18 -2.95
C ARG A 34 0.87 12.17 -1.79
N GLN A 35 -0.24 12.11 -1.04
CA GLN A 35 -0.44 12.93 0.16
C GLN A 35 0.47 12.48 1.32
N ALA A 36 0.67 11.18 1.47
CA ALA A 36 1.54 10.60 2.49
C ALA A 36 3.03 10.79 2.20
N LYS A 37 3.40 10.94 0.92
CA LYS A 37 4.77 11.15 0.43
C LYS A 37 5.80 10.17 1.00
N PRO A 38 5.61 8.85 0.82
CA PRO A 38 6.61 7.89 1.27
C PRO A 38 7.94 8.14 0.56
N SER A 39 9.05 7.91 1.26
CA SER A 39 10.39 8.01 0.67
C SER A 39 10.69 6.88 -0.32
N MET A 40 9.90 5.79 -0.31
CA MET A 40 10.05 4.67 -1.23
C MET A 40 8.68 4.13 -1.66
N LEU A 41 8.52 3.91 -2.98
CA LEU A 41 7.34 3.30 -3.60
C LEU A 41 7.75 2.09 -4.44
N LEU A 42 7.21 0.92 -4.12
CA LEU A 42 7.42 -0.32 -4.85
C LEU A 42 6.14 -0.66 -5.63
N ALA A 43 6.14 -0.42 -6.94
CA ALA A 43 4.98 -0.65 -7.80
C ALA A 43 5.03 -2.05 -8.43
N ILE A 44 4.01 -2.84 -8.19
CA ILE A 44 3.85 -4.21 -8.67
C ILE A 44 2.68 -4.21 -9.64
N ALA A 45 2.91 -4.51 -10.94
CA ALA A 45 1.83 -4.53 -11.93
C ALA A 45 1.71 -5.90 -12.58
N ASP A 46 0.48 -6.43 -12.64
CA ASP A 46 0.21 -7.59 -13.48
C ASP A 46 0.16 -7.22 -14.97
N GLY A 47 0.36 -8.18 -15.85
CA GLY A 47 0.31 -8.01 -17.29
C GLY A 47 -1.11 -8.18 -17.85
N PRO A 48 -1.34 -7.78 -19.12
CA PRO A 48 -2.62 -7.94 -19.77
C PRO A 48 -2.96 -9.42 -20.01
N ARG A 49 -4.25 -9.77 -19.90
CA ARG A 49 -4.74 -11.10 -20.23
C ARG A 49 -4.74 -11.27 -21.76
N PRO A 50 -4.30 -12.42 -22.28
CA PRO A 50 -4.15 -12.64 -23.71
C PRO A 50 -5.48 -12.63 -24.47
N ASP A 51 -6.58 -13.00 -23.81
CA ASP A 51 -7.94 -13.05 -24.33
C ASP A 51 -8.72 -11.74 -24.14
N ARG A 52 -8.09 -10.69 -23.64
CA ARG A 52 -8.71 -9.39 -23.32
C ARG A 52 -7.92 -8.23 -23.95
N PRO A 53 -8.16 -7.89 -25.21
CA PRO A 53 -7.41 -6.83 -25.91
C PRO A 53 -7.42 -5.48 -25.18
N ASP A 54 -8.50 -5.13 -24.50
CA ASP A 54 -8.63 -3.88 -23.73
C ASP A 54 -7.65 -3.79 -22.55
N ASP A 55 -7.18 -4.93 -22.04
CA ASP A 55 -6.26 -4.93 -20.90
C ASP A 55 -4.92 -4.27 -21.27
N ILE A 56 -4.48 -4.33 -22.52
CA ILE A 56 -3.21 -3.73 -22.95
C ILE A 56 -3.22 -2.22 -22.65
N ALA A 57 -4.25 -1.53 -23.11
CA ALA A 57 -4.37 -0.08 -22.89
C ALA A 57 -4.60 0.26 -21.41
N LYS A 58 -5.43 -0.53 -20.71
CA LYS A 58 -5.74 -0.30 -19.29
C LYS A 58 -4.53 -0.54 -18.38
N CYS A 59 -3.77 -1.62 -18.62
CA CYS A 59 -2.52 -1.87 -17.87
C CYS A 59 -1.48 -0.78 -18.13
N ALA A 60 -1.33 -0.33 -19.39
CA ALA A 60 -0.45 0.75 -19.73
C ALA A 60 -0.84 2.07 -19.02
N ALA A 61 -2.14 2.39 -19.00
CA ALA A 61 -2.66 3.57 -18.32
C ALA A 61 -2.45 3.51 -16.80
N ALA A 62 -2.70 2.35 -16.17
CA ALA A 62 -2.46 2.16 -14.73
C ALA A 62 -0.97 2.31 -14.38
N ARG A 63 -0.06 1.73 -15.17
CA ARG A 63 1.40 1.86 -14.99
C ARG A 63 1.89 3.29 -15.16
N ALA A 64 1.34 4.05 -16.13
CA ALA A 64 1.71 5.44 -16.36
C ALA A 64 1.38 6.38 -15.19
N ILE A 65 0.43 6.01 -14.31
CA ILE A 65 0.14 6.77 -13.09
C ILE A 65 1.36 6.79 -12.17
N ILE A 66 2.09 5.68 -12.08
CA ILE A 66 3.28 5.57 -11.23
C ILE A 66 4.42 6.50 -11.71
N ASP A 67 4.47 6.80 -13.01
CA ASP A 67 5.49 7.72 -13.59
C ASP A 67 5.27 9.19 -13.16
N ARG A 68 4.17 9.48 -12.49
CA ARG A 68 3.79 10.82 -12.05
C ARG A 68 4.21 11.16 -10.62
N VAL A 69 5.05 10.32 -10.00
CA VAL A 69 5.63 10.65 -8.68
C VAL A 69 6.38 11.98 -8.80
N ASP A 70 5.97 12.96 -7.99
CA ASP A 70 6.44 14.35 -8.02
C ASP A 70 6.92 14.84 -6.64
N TRP A 71 7.26 13.93 -5.77
CA TRP A 71 7.90 14.18 -4.46
C TRP A 71 9.21 13.40 -4.36
N ASP A 72 10.03 13.69 -3.38
CA ASP A 72 11.28 12.96 -3.11
C ASP A 72 10.97 11.51 -2.73
N CYS A 73 11.15 10.58 -3.67
CA CYS A 73 10.74 9.19 -3.55
C CYS A 73 11.57 8.29 -4.46
N GLU A 74 12.15 7.25 -3.90
CA GLU A 74 12.75 6.19 -4.68
C GLU A 74 11.67 5.24 -5.21
N VAL A 75 11.58 5.07 -6.53
CA VAL A 75 10.52 4.28 -7.18
C VAL A 75 11.09 3.02 -7.81
N PHE A 76 10.64 1.87 -7.31
CA PHE A 76 10.94 0.57 -7.89
C PHE A 76 9.72 0.02 -8.62
N LYS A 77 9.94 -0.60 -9.78
CA LYS A 77 8.89 -1.16 -10.62
C LYS A 77 9.16 -2.63 -10.91
N ASN A 78 8.16 -3.45 -10.64
CA ASN A 78 8.13 -4.86 -11.00
C ASN A 78 6.86 -5.12 -11.81
N TYR A 79 7.00 -5.14 -13.14
CA TYR A 79 5.88 -5.26 -14.07
C TYR A 79 5.98 -6.58 -14.84
N ALA A 80 4.91 -7.36 -14.80
CA ALA A 80 4.80 -8.59 -15.59
C ALA A 80 4.39 -8.27 -17.03
N ASP A 81 4.96 -8.96 -18.00
CA ASP A 81 4.59 -8.80 -19.41
C ASP A 81 3.26 -9.47 -19.74
N THR A 82 2.94 -10.55 -19.03
CA THR A 82 1.70 -11.32 -19.19
C THR A 82 0.97 -11.44 -17.86
N ASN A 83 -0.33 -11.74 -17.93
CA ASN A 83 -1.15 -11.90 -16.74
C ASN A 83 -0.77 -13.17 -15.97
N LEU A 84 -0.39 -13.00 -14.70
CA LEU A 84 -0.08 -14.06 -13.76
C LEU A 84 -1.27 -14.42 -12.87
N GLY A 85 -2.28 -13.55 -12.83
CA GLY A 85 -3.50 -13.71 -12.05
C GLY A 85 -3.38 -13.35 -10.59
N CYS A 86 -4.55 -13.25 -9.94
CA CYS A 86 -4.70 -12.73 -8.57
C CYS A 86 -4.08 -13.61 -7.47
N GLY A 87 -3.66 -14.82 -7.75
CA GLY A 87 -2.96 -15.67 -6.80
C GLY A 87 -1.43 -15.52 -6.91
N VAL A 88 -0.91 -15.73 -8.13
CA VAL A 88 0.53 -15.77 -8.38
C VAL A 88 1.14 -14.36 -8.32
N ARG A 89 0.48 -13.38 -8.96
CA ARG A 89 1.06 -12.03 -9.05
C ARG A 89 1.24 -11.34 -7.71
N PRO A 90 0.24 -11.29 -6.81
CA PRO A 90 0.45 -10.73 -5.48
C PRO A 90 1.52 -11.48 -4.69
N ALA A 91 1.50 -12.81 -4.69
CA ALA A 91 2.47 -13.61 -3.95
C ALA A 91 3.92 -13.31 -4.38
N THR A 92 4.20 -13.38 -5.70
CA THR A 92 5.54 -13.11 -6.23
C THR A 92 5.94 -11.64 -6.07
N GLY A 93 4.98 -10.73 -6.20
CA GLY A 93 5.22 -9.30 -6.04
C GLY A 93 5.54 -8.92 -4.61
N ILE A 94 4.81 -9.46 -3.63
CA ILE A 94 5.05 -9.23 -2.21
C ILE A 94 6.41 -9.85 -1.80
N SER A 95 6.74 -11.07 -2.27
CA SER A 95 8.07 -11.64 -2.04
C SER A 95 9.16 -10.72 -2.58
N TRP A 96 9.00 -10.19 -3.79
CA TRP A 96 9.94 -9.24 -4.38
C TRP A 96 10.09 -7.93 -3.56
N VAL A 97 9.04 -7.48 -2.88
CA VAL A 97 9.11 -6.34 -1.94
C VAL A 97 10.01 -6.70 -0.76
N PHE A 98 9.76 -7.82 -0.10
CA PHE A 98 10.51 -8.22 1.10
C PHE A 98 11.92 -8.77 0.82
N ASP A 99 12.28 -8.99 -0.44
CA ASP A 99 13.68 -9.14 -0.85
C ASP A 99 14.47 -7.81 -0.81
N ARG A 100 13.80 -6.66 -0.63
CA ARG A 100 14.38 -5.30 -0.68
C ARG A 100 14.23 -4.51 0.60
N VAL A 101 13.15 -4.75 1.33
CA VAL A 101 12.81 -4.01 2.56
C VAL A 101 12.37 -4.95 3.67
N GLU A 102 12.65 -4.59 4.90
CA GLU A 102 12.25 -5.40 6.07
C GLU A 102 10.76 -5.24 6.38
N THR A 103 10.21 -4.05 6.16
CA THR A 103 8.82 -3.72 6.46
C THR A 103 8.21 -2.93 5.30
N ALA A 104 6.91 -3.07 5.06
CA ALA A 104 6.20 -2.29 4.05
C ALA A 104 4.72 -2.16 4.38
N ILE A 105 4.12 -1.07 3.89
CA ILE A 105 2.66 -0.93 3.76
C ILE A 105 2.25 -1.49 2.41
N ILE A 106 1.29 -2.40 2.38
CA ILE A 106 0.81 -3.07 1.18
C ILE A 106 -0.59 -2.56 0.84
N LEU A 107 -0.74 -2.01 -0.37
CA LEU A 107 -2.01 -1.52 -0.91
C LEU A 107 -2.32 -2.19 -2.25
N GLU A 108 -3.59 -2.41 -2.51
CA GLU A 108 -4.10 -2.79 -3.83
C GLU A 108 -4.76 -1.58 -4.50
N ASP A 109 -4.92 -1.61 -5.82
CA ASP A 109 -5.41 -0.47 -6.61
C ASP A 109 -6.87 -0.08 -6.31
N ASP A 110 -7.61 -0.86 -5.53
CA ASP A 110 -8.98 -0.57 -5.06
C ASP A 110 -9.10 -0.35 -3.54
N CYS A 111 -7.98 -0.38 -2.82
CA CYS A 111 -7.91 -0.12 -1.38
C CYS A 111 -7.52 1.33 -1.12
N ILE A 112 -8.49 2.24 -0.98
CA ILE A 112 -8.23 3.67 -0.72
C ILE A 112 -8.05 3.88 0.78
N PRO A 113 -6.82 4.19 1.24
CA PRO A 113 -6.57 4.39 2.66
C PRO A 113 -7.06 5.77 3.12
N HIS A 114 -7.48 5.85 4.39
CA HIS A 114 -7.61 7.13 5.07
C HIS A 114 -6.22 7.76 5.28
N PRO A 115 -6.06 9.08 5.29
CA PRO A 115 -4.76 9.73 5.51
C PRO A 115 -4.03 9.25 6.77
N ASP A 116 -4.75 8.98 7.86
CA ASP A 116 -4.16 8.49 9.12
C ASP A 116 -3.63 7.05 9.03
N PHE A 117 -4.03 6.27 8.02
CA PHE A 117 -3.62 4.88 7.87
C PHE A 117 -2.10 4.74 7.75
N PHE A 118 -1.46 5.61 7.02
CA PHE A 118 -0.02 5.57 6.81
C PHE A 118 0.75 5.78 8.12
N ARG A 119 0.36 6.82 8.88
CA ARG A 119 0.95 7.10 10.20
C ARG A 119 0.66 5.97 11.18
N TYR A 120 -0.56 5.44 11.18
CA TYR A 120 -0.94 4.30 12.00
C TYR A 120 -0.04 3.08 11.75
N CYS A 121 0.23 2.74 10.48
CA CYS A 121 1.12 1.65 10.13
C CYS A 121 2.56 1.93 10.56
N ASP A 122 3.10 3.11 10.28
CA ASP A 122 4.47 3.52 10.60
C ASP A 122 4.73 3.46 12.12
N GLU A 123 3.81 4.00 12.92
CA GLU A 123 3.88 3.96 14.38
C GLU A 123 3.82 2.53 14.94
N LEU A 124 2.94 1.68 14.42
CA LEU A 124 2.77 0.32 14.94
C LEU A 124 3.89 -0.61 14.47
N LEU A 125 4.39 -0.48 13.25
CA LEU A 125 5.58 -1.19 12.78
C LEU A 125 6.78 -0.87 13.66
N THR A 126 6.98 0.40 14.00
CA THR A 126 8.06 0.82 14.89
C THR A 126 7.86 0.27 16.30
N ARG A 127 6.66 0.37 16.84
CA ARG A 127 6.33 -0.04 18.22
C ARG A 127 6.50 -1.53 18.44
N TYR A 128 6.10 -2.35 17.46
CA TYR A 128 6.07 -3.81 17.60
C TYR A 128 7.16 -4.51 16.79
N ARG A 129 8.19 -3.77 16.38
CA ARG A 129 9.28 -4.29 15.54
C ARG A 129 9.91 -5.58 16.08
N ASP A 130 10.09 -5.67 17.39
CA ASP A 130 10.76 -6.80 18.03
C ASP A 130 9.75 -7.77 18.71
N ASP A 131 8.46 -7.59 18.47
CA ASP A 131 7.42 -8.46 19.04
C ASP A 131 6.91 -9.45 17.99
N GLU A 132 7.52 -10.65 17.95
CA GLU A 132 7.18 -11.72 17.00
C GLU A 132 5.71 -12.20 17.06
N ARG A 133 4.95 -11.75 18.05
CA ARG A 133 3.51 -12.06 18.15
C ARG A 133 2.68 -11.17 17.24
N VAL A 134 3.22 -10.02 16.81
CA VAL A 134 2.56 -9.07 15.93
C VAL A 134 3.11 -9.24 14.52
N MET A 135 2.40 -10.01 13.70
CA MET A 135 2.83 -10.35 12.34
C MET A 135 2.15 -9.52 11.25
N HIS A 136 1.12 -8.72 11.61
CA HIS A 136 0.30 -8.04 10.62
C HIS A 136 -0.42 -6.86 11.26
N ILE A 137 -0.39 -5.73 10.59
CA ILE A 137 -1.11 -4.51 10.96
C ILE A 137 -2.17 -4.26 9.89
N SER A 138 -3.45 -4.24 10.27
CA SER A 138 -4.56 -4.02 9.34
C SER A 138 -5.23 -2.68 9.60
N GLY A 139 -5.50 -1.93 8.53
CA GLY A 139 -6.29 -0.69 8.58
C GLY A 139 -7.80 -0.90 8.45
N ASN A 140 -8.26 -2.13 8.36
CA ASN A 140 -9.67 -2.43 8.11
C ASN A 140 -10.50 -2.36 9.39
N ASN A 141 -11.57 -1.58 9.37
CA ASN A 141 -12.55 -1.52 10.45
C ASN A 141 -13.98 -1.70 9.91
N PHE A 142 -14.45 -2.95 9.86
CA PHE A 142 -15.83 -3.27 9.47
C PHE A 142 -16.88 -2.87 10.51
N TRP A 143 -16.46 -2.50 11.70
CA TRP A 143 -17.32 -2.07 12.79
C TRP A 143 -17.39 -0.55 12.95
N ALA A 144 -16.84 0.21 11.99
CA ALA A 144 -16.79 1.66 12.05
C ALA A 144 -18.15 2.27 12.47
N GLY A 145 -18.15 2.97 13.59
CA GLY A 145 -19.34 3.59 14.16
C GLY A 145 -20.32 2.66 14.89
N LYS A 146 -20.14 1.33 14.85
CA LYS A 146 -21.00 0.35 15.52
C LYS A 146 -20.41 -0.16 16.84
N TYR A 147 -19.12 -0.13 16.96
CA TYR A 147 -18.38 -0.54 18.14
C TYR A 147 -17.40 0.56 18.54
N GLN A 148 -17.52 1.05 19.75
CA GLN A 148 -16.60 2.01 20.32
C GLN A 148 -15.72 1.28 21.32
N HIS A 149 -14.41 1.43 21.18
CA HIS A 149 -13.41 0.93 22.10
C HIS A 149 -12.60 2.10 22.65
N GLU A 150 -12.12 2.00 23.88
CA GLU A 150 -11.31 3.04 24.51
C GLU A 150 -9.93 3.14 23.87
N ASP A 151 -9.43 2.00 23.35
CA ASP A 151 -8.14 1.92 22.65
C ASP A 151 -8.28 2.26 21.17
N SER A 152 -7.23 2.82 20.59
CA SER A 152 -7.18 3.20 19.18
C SER A 152 -6.99 2.02 18.23
N TYR A 153 -6.63 0.83 18.73
CA TYR A 153 -6.51 -0.43 17.96
C TYR A 153 -6.70 -1.64 18.87
N LEU A 154 -6.91 -2.80 18.26
CA LEU A 154 -7.13 -4.08 18.93
C LEU A 154 -6.19 -5.15 18.38
N PHE A 155 -5.79 -6.10 19.23
CA PHE A 155 -5.14 -7.32 18.76
C PHE A 155 -6.19 -8.35 18.34
N SER A 156 -5.94 -9.00 17.21
CA SER A 156 -6.80 -10.02 16.64
C SER A 156 -5.99 -11.21 16.14
N ARG A 157 -6.60 -12.39 16.11
CA ARG A 157 -6.06 -13.57 15.43
C ARG A 157 -6.43 -13.61 13.94
N TYR A 158 -7.33 -12.74 13.51
CA TYR A 158 -7.80 -12.68 12.14
C TYR A 158 -7.11 -11.53 11.42
N THR A 159 -6.52 -11.83 10.27
CA THR A 159 -5.89 -10.85 9.40
C THR A 159 -6.90 -10.36 8.36
N LEU A 160 -6.84 -9.08 8.02
CA LEU A 160 -7.63 -8.46 6.97
C LEU A 160 -6.68 -7.77 6.02
N SER A 161 -6.71 -8.15 4.74
CA SER A 161 -5.68 -7.79 3.76
C SER A 161 -6.03 -6.61 2.83
N TRP A 162 -7.06 -5.84 3.16
CA TRP A 162 -7.42 -4.64 2.38
C TRP A 162 -6.71 -3.39 2.94
N GLY A 163 -5.47 -3.21 2.55
CA GLY A 163 -4.58 -2.23 3.14
C GLY A 163 -4.02 -2.71 4.49
N TRP A 164 -2.75 -3.10 4.47
CA TRP A 164 -2.08 -3.70 5.62
C TRP A 164 -0.57 -3.40 5.61
N ALA A 165 0.09 -3.72 6.71
CA ALA A 165 1.53 -3.61 6.83
C ALA A 165 2.13 -4.79 7.63
N THR A 166 3.36 -5.10 7.38
CA THR A 166 4.16 -6.09 8.10
C THR A 166 5.64 -5.75 7.97
#